data_f210d3dfdca1e36749f9f1b31cdbf4fa
#
_entry.id   f210d3dfdca1e36749f9f1b31cdbf4fa
#
_cell.length_a   1.000
_cell.length_b   1.000
_cell.length_c   1.000
_cell.angle_alpha   90.00
_cell.angle_beta   90.00
_cell.angle_gamma   90.00
#
_symmetry.space_group_name_H-M   'P 1'
#
loop_
_entity.id
_entity.type
_entity.pdbx_description
1 polymer ?
#
loop_
_entity_poly.entity_id
_entity_poly.type
_entity_poly.pdbx_seq_one_letter_code
_entity_poly.pdbx_strand_id
1 'polypeptide(L)'
;MVIGEKLWEGKGKSGPGFIKDVGMEGVTQVYTWTAQMKGMGKAKGVDCNLNVTGKSMTPPKGVGWSKDQGMLMTMMGDMGVVKGVSLSKMEMGKNPMGVGLWTFMTMSEKLGWLNETIALVTFEAVDPMWMELNIAIWEWK
;
A
#
# COMPACT_ATOMS: atom_id res chain seq x y z
N MET A 1 10.43 -15.96 9.01
CA MET A 1 9.49 -15.31 8.06
C MET A 1 9.85 -15.75 6.64
N VAL A 2 8.89 -16.20 5.90
CA VAL A 2 9.08 -16.58 4.49
C VAL A 2 8.18 -15.72 3.63
N ILE A 3 8.77 -15.08 2.62
CA ILE A 3 8.02 -14.36 1.62
C ILE A 3 7.59 -15.39 0.58
N GLY A 4 6.29 -15.47 0.36
CA GLY A 4 5.71 -16.34 -0.64
C GLY A 4 5.72 -15.71 -2.03
N GLU A 5 4.75 -16.07 -2.84
CA GLU A 5 4.66 -15.56 -4.21
C GLU A 5 4.13 -14.14 -4.26
N LYS A 6 4.48 -13.43 -5.32
CA LYS A 6 3.91 -12.12 -5.63
C LYS A 6 2.46 -12.32 -6.07
N LEU A 7 1.56 -11.55 -5.48
CA LEU A 7 0.12 -11.60 -5.77
C LEU A 7 -0.30 -10.51 -6.75
N TRP A 8 0.20 -9.31 -6.55
CA TRP A 8 -0.10 -8.17 -7.41
C TRP A 8 1.10 -7.26 -7.57
N GLU A 9 1.18 -6.63 -8.72
CA GLU A 9 2.09 -5.51 -8.92
C GLU A 9 1.43 -4.46 -9.79
N GLY A 10 1.84 -3.22 -9.65
CA GLY A 10 1.28 -2.14 -10.44
C GLY A 10 1.87 -0.79 -10.10
N LYS A 11 1.28 0.23 -10.71
CA LYS A 11 1.67 1.61 -10.54
C LYS A 11 0.56 2.39 -9.89
N GLY A 12 0.94 3.25 -8.95
CA GLY A 12 0.02 4.11 -8.25
C GLY A 12 0.31 5.57 -8.47
N LYS A 13 -0.69 6.38 -8.22
CA LYS A 13 -0.62 7.84 -8.24
C LYS A 13 -1.18 8.38 -6.95
N SER A 14 -0.47 9.36 -6.37
CA SER A 14 -0.98 10.11 -5.24
C SER A 14 -2.14 10.97 -5.65
N GLY A 15 -3.15 11.02 -4.80
CA GLY A 15 -4.29 11.90 -4.92
C GLY A 15 -4.23 13.03 -3.90
N PRO A 16 -5.36 13.71 -3.68
CA PRO A 16 -5.43 14.77 -2.69
C PRO A 16 -5.06 14.27 -1.30
N GLY A 17 -4.34 15.10 -0.56
CA GLY A 17 -3.98 14.87 0.82
C GLY A 17 -3.81 16.19 1.52
N PHE A 18 -3.61 16.15 2.84
CA PHE A 18 -3.40 17.38 3.59
C PHE A 18 -2.52 17.14 4.80
N ILE A 19 -1.83 18.21 5.21
CA ILE A 19 -1.06 18.23 6.45
C ILE A 19 -2.06 18.43 7.59
N LYS A 20 -2.04 17.50 8.54
CA LYS A 20 -2.93 17.53 9.69
C LYS A 20 -2.30 18.28 10.86
N ASP A 21 -1.00 18.09 11.06
CA ASP A 21 -0.27 18.68 12.18
C ASP A 21 1.20 18.77 11.87
N VAL A 22 1.85 19.82 12.40
CA VAL A 22 3.29 20.01 12.32
C VAL A 22 3.79 20.30 13.73
N GLY A 23 4.71 19.48 14.20
CA GLY A 23 5.30 19.62 15.53
C GLY A 23 6.78 19.29 15.53
N MET A 24 7.37 19.31 16.70
CA MET A 24 8.79 18.96 16.86
C MET A 24 9.06 17.48 16.56
N GLU A 25 8.04 16.63 16.69
CA GLU A 25 8.11 15.21 16.40
C GLU A 25 8.13 14.92 14.90
N GLY A 26 7.63 15.86 14.10
CA GLY A 26 7.52 15.69 12.66
C GLY A 26 6.22 16.21 12.10
N VAL A 27 5.89 15.71 10.91
CA VAL A 27 4.70 16.12 10.16
C VAL A 27 3.71 14.97 10.09
N THR A 28 2.47 15.21 10.52
CA THR A 28 1.37 14.27 10.38
C THR A 28 0.56 14.66 9.15
N GLN A 29 0.35 13.71 8.25
CA GLN A 29 -0.37 13.93 7.00
C GLN A 29 -1.45 12.88 6.81
N VAL A 30 -2.53 13.28 6.16
CA VAL A 30 -3.48 12.35 5.56
C VAL A 30 -3.14 12.28 4.08
N TYR A 31 -3.00 11.08 3.56
CA TYR A 31 -2.68 10.85 2.16
C TYR A 31 -3.71 9.94 1.50
N THR A 32 -3.80 10.04 0.18
CA THR A 32 -4.57 9.13 -0.65
C THR A 32 -3.74 8.74 -1.87
N TRP A 33 -3.95 7.53 -2.36
CA TRP A 33 -3.40 7.11 -3.63
C TRP A 33 -4.28 6.03 -4.26
N THR A 34 -4.16 5.90 -5.56
CA THR A 34 -4.85 4.87 -6.33
C THR A 34 -3.85 4.11 -7.18
N ALA A 35 -4.11 2.84 -7.41
CA ALA A 35 -3.24 2.02 -8.24
C ALA A 35 -4.05 1.01 -9.06
N GLN A 36 -3.53 0.73 -10.25
CA GLN A 36 -4.01 -0.38 -11.08
C GLN A 36 -3.03 -1.53 -10.89
N MET A 37 -3.54 -2.67 -10.46
CA MET A 37 -2.73 -3.81 -10.07
C MET A 37 -3.01 -5.00 -10.98
N LYS A 38 -1.95 -5.63 -11.45
CA LYS A 38 -2.02 -6.87 -12.22
C LYS A 38 -1.86 -8.05 -11.29
N GLY A 39 -2.81 -8.99 -11.35
CA GLY A 39 -2.78 -10.21 -10.55
C GLY A 39 -1.84 -11.26 -11.11
N MET A 40 -1.17 -11.97 -10.21
CA MET A 40 -0.27 -13.07 -10.52
C MET A 40 -0.28 -14.08 -9.36
N GLY A 41 0.37 -15.21 -9.51
CA GLY A 41 0.32 -16.25 -8.50
C GLY A 41 -1.12 -16.67 -8.21
N LYS A 42 -1.52 -16.71 -6.94
CA LYS A 42 -2.90 -17.00 -6.54
C LYS A 42 -3.91 -16.00 -7.07
N ALA A 43 -3.48 -14.79 -7.39
CA ALA A 43 -4.32 -13.73 -7.92
C ALA A 43 -4.27 -13.65 -9.45
N LYS A 44 -3.67 -14.61 -10.12
CA LYS A 44 -3.59 -14.64 -11.58
C LYS A 44 -4.97 -14.53 -12.22
N GLY A 45 -5.12 -13.58 -13.15
CA GLY A 45 -6.39 -13.30 -13.80
C GLY A 45 -7.33 -12.42 -12.99
N VAL A 46 -6.89 -11.94 -11.84
CA VAL A 46 -7.66 -11.08 -10.94
C VAL A 46 -6.98 -9.72 -10.85
N ASP A 47 -7.09 -8.95 -11.93
CA ASP A 47 -6.61 -7.57 -11.92
C ASP A 47 -7.55 -6.71 -11.09
N CYS A 48 -7.01 -5.74 -10.40
CA CYS A 48 -7.80 -4.91 -9.51
C CYS A 48 -7.33 -3.47 -9.46
N ASN A 49 -8.20 -2.61 -8.96
CA ASN A 49 -7.88 -1.25 -8.59
C ASN A 49 -7.81 -1.17 -7.07
N LEU A 50 -6.83 -0.43 -6.58
CA LEU A 50 -6.70 -0.09 -5.17
C LEU A 50 -6.98 1.39 -4.99
N ASN A 51 -7.77 1.72 -3.96
CA ASN A 51 -7.94 3.07 -3.47
C ASN A 51 -7.56 3.05 -2.00
N VAL A 52 -6.49 3.74 -1.65
CA VAL A 52 -5.95 3.71 -0.30
C VAL A 52 -5.89 5.12 0.27
N THR A 53 -6.28 5.24 1.51
CA THR A 53 -6.07 6.44 2.31
C THR A 53 -5.36 6.05 3.59
N GLY A 54 -4.63 6.98 4.16
CA GLY A 54 -3.94 6.70 5.40
C GLY A 54 -3.47 7.95 6.09
N LYS A 55 -2.90 7.71 7.25
CA LYS A 55 -2.33 8.74 8.09
C LYS A 55 -0.87 8.40 8.35
N SER A 56 0.00 9.32 8.00
CA SER A 56 1.44 9.13 8.16
C SER A 56 2.03 10.13 9.15
N MET A 57 3.10 9.70 9.81
CA MET A 57 3.95 10.54 10.63
C MET A 57 5.35 10.48 10.04
N THR A 58 5.84 11.61 9.58
CA THR A 58 7.20 11.75 9.05
C THR A 58 8.04 12.55 10.02
N PRO A 59 8.98 11.91 10.73
CA PRO A 59 9.86 12.63 11.65
C PRO A 59 10.91 13.43 10.88
N PRO A 60 11.60 14.40 11.53
CA PRO A 60 12.68 15.14 10.90
C PRO A 60 13.84 14.25 10.43
N LYS A 61 14.06 13.15 11.13
CA LYS A 61 15.05 12.13 10.78
C LYS A 61 14.51 10.75 11.07
N GLY A 62 14.97 9.78 10.30
CA GLY A 62 14.68 8.37 10.55
C GLY A 62 13.52 7.86 9.73
N VAL A 63 12.79 6.94 10.32
CA VAL A 63 11.76 6.17 9.63
C VAL A 63 10.40 6.78 9.90
N GLY A 64 9.66 7.05 8.81
CA GLY A 64 8.27 7.42 8.90
C GLY A 64 7.40 6.17 9.07
N TRP A 65 6.21 6.36 9.61
CA TRP A 65 5.24 5.27 9.74
C TRP A 65 3.85 5.75 9.34
N SER A 66 3.01 4.80 8.93
CA SER A 66 1.65 5.12 8.54
C SER A 66 0.70 3.99 8.87
N LYS A 67 -0.58 4.35 8.96
CA LYS A 67 -1.69 3.39 8.97
C LYS A 67 -2.43 3.53 7.67
N ASP A 68 -2.57 2.42 6.96
CA ASP A 68 -3.20 2.35 5.65
C ASP A 68 -4.56 1.67 5.76
N GLN A 69 -5.52 2.14 4.98
CA GLN A 69 -6.79 1.46 4.78
C GLN A 69 -7.31 1.77 3.39
N GLY A 70 -8.02 0.84 2.82
CA GLY A 70 -8.51 1.06 1.46
C GLY A 70 -9.41 -0.03 0.95
N MET A 71 -9.74 0.12 -0.31
CA MET A 71 -10.58 -0.82 -1.04
C MET A 71 -9.84 -1.41 -2.22
N LEU A 72 -10.05 -2.69 -2.42
CA LEU A 72 -9.64 -3.42 -3.58
C LEU A 72 -10.90 -3.77 -4.37
N MET A 73 -10.92 -3.44 -5.65
CA MET A 73 -12.04 -3.78 -6.53
C MET A 73 -11.51 -4.44 -7.79
N THR A 74 -12.00 -5.66 -8.06
CA THR A 74 -11.60 -6.37 -9.27
C THR A 74 -12.40 -5.90 -10.47
N MET A 75 -11.91 -6.23 -11.67
CA MET A 75 -12.60 -5.91 -12.90
C MET A 75 -13.96 -6.62 -13.02
N MET A 76 -14.16 -7.71 -12.29
CA MET A 76 -15.42 -8.47 -12.26
C MET A 76 -16.39 -7.94 -11.20
N GLY A 77 -16.02 -6.92 -10.46
CA GLY A 77 -16.88 -6.30 -9.44
C GLY A 77 -16.76 -6.88 -8.04
N ASP A 78 -15.82 -7.81 -7.81
CA ASP A 78 -15.55 -8.31 -6.46
C ASP A 78 -14.83 -7.24 -5.66
N MET A 79 -15.15 -7.14 -4.38
CA MET A 79 -14.60 -6.11 -3.51
C MET A 79 -13.95 -6.71 -2.27
N GLY A 80 -12.90 -6.06 -1.82
CA GLY A 80 -12.25 -6.34 -0.55
C GLY A 80 -11.80 -5.05 0.13
N VAL A 81 -11.56 -5.15 1.42
CA VAL A 81 -11.01 -4.06 2.22
C VAL A 81 -9.59 -4.44 2.62
N VAL A 82 -8.69 -3.47 2.58
CA VAL A 82 -7.32 -3.63 3.03
C VAL A 82 -7.07 -2.76 4.25
N LYS A 83 -6.29 -3.28 5.19
CA LYS A 83 -5.82 -2.55 6.36
C LYS A 83 -4.40 -2.95 6.68
N GLY A 84 -3.61 -1.99 7.12
CA GLY A 84 -2.27 -2.31 7.54
C GLY A 84 -1.49 -1.14 8.08
N VAL A 85 -0.23 -1.41 8.29
CA VAL A 85 0.76 -0.43 8.75
C VAL A 85 1.92 -0.47 7.79
N SER A 86 2.59 0.66 7.62
CA SER A 86 3.78 0.71 6.79
C SER A 86 4.84 1.62 7.40
N LEU A 87 6.07 1.38 6.99
CA LEU A 87 7.24 2.16 7.35
C LEU A 87 7.86 2.70 6.07
N SER A 88 8.39 3.90 6.13
CA SER A 88 9.03 4.52 4.97
C SER A 88 10.37 5.11 5.33
N LYS A 89 11.27 5.12 4.35
CA LYS A 89 12.59 5.73 4.46
C LYS A 89 12.75 6.76 3.36
N MET A 90 13.32 7.89 3.74
CA MET A 90 13.74 8.93 2.81
C MET A 90 15.22 9.17 3.03
N GLU A 91 16.03 8.93 2.00
CA GLU A 91 17.47 9.19 2.02
C GLU A 91 17.78 10.29 1.02
N MET A 92 18.69 11.19 1.39
CA MET A 92 19.12 12.27 0.51
C MET A 92 19.69 11.70 -0.79
N GLY A 93 19.21 12.22 -1.93
CA GLY A 93 19.67 11.78 -3.26
C GLY A 93 19.01 10.49 -3.77
N LYS A 94 18.05 9.94 -3.03
CA LYS A 94 17.30 8.74 -3.43
C LYS A 94 15.81 9.00 -3.37
N ASN A 95 15.06 8.26 -4.20
CA ASN A 95 13.60 8.29 -4.11
C ASN A 95 13.14 7.55 -2.84
N PRO A 96 12.06 8.00 -2.20
CA PRO A 96 11.52 7.34 -1.03
C PRO A 96 11.08 5.89 -1.32
N MET A 97 11.15 5.05 -0.29
CA MET A 97 10.65 3.69 -0.36
C MET A 97 9.96 3.32 0.95
N GLY A 98 9.10 2.34 0.90
CA GLY A 98 8.39 1.86 2.07
C GLY A 98 8.07 0.38 2.00
N VAL A 99 7.74 -0.17 3.15
CA VAL A 99 7.29 -1.54 3.30
C VAL A 99 6.13 -1.57 4.27
N GLY A 100 5.12 -2.37 3.95
CA GLY A 100 3.94 -2.50 4.79
C GLY A 100 3.54 -3.94 5.01
N LEU A 101 2.71 -4.14 6.02
CA LEU A 101 2.02 -5.40 6.28
C LEU A 101 0.52 -5.10 6.21
N TRP A 102 -0.16 -5.81 5.32
CA TRP A 102 -1.59 -5.64 5.09
C TRP A 102 -2.37 -6.92 5.37
N THR A 103 -3.58 -6.74 5.85
CA THR A 103 -4.59 -7.80 5.94
C THR A 103 -5.79 -7.39 5.09
N PHE A 104 -6.60 -8.38 4.78
CA PHE A 104 -7.74 -8.21 3.88
C PHE A 104 -9.01 -8.73 4.51
N MET A 105 -10.14 -8.15 4.10
CA MET A 105 -11.45 -8.66 4.45
C MET A 105 -12.35 -8.55 3.22
N THR A 106 -12.98 -9.66 2.86
CA THR A 106 -13.89 -9.69 1.71
C THR A 106 -15.05 -10.64 1.98
N MET A 107 -16.20 -10.31 1.40
CA MET A 107 -17.37 -11.16 1.38
C MET A 107 -17.47 -11.97 0.09
N SER A 108 -16.58 -11.72 -0.88
CA SER A 108 -16.55 -12.46 -2.13
C SER A 108 -16.02 -13.88 -1.90
N GLU A 109 -16.75 -14.88 -2.39
CA GLU A 109 -16.28 -16.26 -2.35
C GLU A 109 -15.00 -16.43 -3.17
N LYS A 110 -14.95 -15.79 -4.33
CA LYS A 110 -13.81 -15.85 -5.24
C LYS A 110 -12.52 -15.32 -4.60
N LEU A 111 -12.63 -14.31 -3.73
CA LEU A 111 -11.51 -13.70 -3.05
C LEU A 111 -11.36 -14.18 -1.60
N GLY A 112 -12.15 -15.18 -1.19
CA GLY A 112 -12.20 -15.60 0.21
C GLY A 112 -10.86 -16.00 0.82
N TRP A 113 -9.93 -16.48 0.00
CA TRP A 113 -8.58 -16.81 0.44
C TRP A 113 -7.81 -15.61 0.99
N LEU A 114 -8.20 -14.40 0.61
CA LEU A 114 -7.59 -13.17 1.14
C LEU A 114 -7.86 -12.96 2.63
N ASN A 115 -8.98 -13.48 3.15
CA ASN A 115 -9.32 -13.32 4.56
C ASN A 115 -8.31 -13.99 5.50
N GLU A 116 -7.53 -14.93 4.98
CA GLU A 116 -6.50 -15.65 5.72
C GLU A 116 -5.08 -15.26 5.30
N THR A 117 -4.96 -14.21 4.50
CA THR A 117 -3.68 -13.78 3.94
C THR A 117 -3.13 -12.56 4.69
N ILE A 118 -1.86 -12.66 5.07
CA ILE A 118 -1.08 -11.49 5.47
C ILE A 118 -0.15 -11.18 4.29
N ALA A 119 -0.13 -9.96 3.86
CA ALA A 119 0.70 -9.54 2.73
C ALA A 119 1.80 -8.59 3.15
N LEU A 120 2.97 -8.79 2.57
CA LEU A 120 4.05 -7.83 2.59
C LEU A 120 3.87 -6.94 1.36
N VAL A 121 3.86 -5.63 1.56
CA VAL A 121 3.68 -4.66 0.48
C VAL A 121 4.92 -3.81 0.37
N THR A 122 5.44 -3.66 -0.85
CA THR A 122 6.57 -2.77 -1.10
C THR A 122 6.11 -1.58 -1.90
N PHE A 123 6.61 -0.42 -1.53
CA PHE A 123 6.33 0.85 -2.19
C PHE A 123 7.65 1.48 -2.61
N GLU A 124 7.77 1.85 -3.88
CA GLU A 124 8.94 2.56 -4.39
C GLU A 124 8.46 3.80 -5.14
N ALA A 125 8.78 4.96 -4.62
CA ALA A 125 8.47 6.20 -5.32
C ALA A 125 9.35 6.33 -6.57
N VAL A 126 8.77 6.81 -7.67
CA VAL A 126 9.53 7.08 -8.89
C VAL A 126 10.00 8.53 -8.94
N ASP A 127 9.62 9.33 -7.95
CA ASP A 127 10.00 10.72 -7.78
C ASP A 127 10.15 11.06 -6.29
N PRO A 128 10.81 12.19 -5.94
CA PRO A 128 11.06 12.52 -4.54
C PRO A 128 9.82 12.85 -3.72
N MET A 129 8.69 13.10 -4.36
CA MET A 129 7.47 13.59 -3.70
C MET A 129 6.35 12.58 -3.62
N TRP A 130 6.62 11.31 -3.92
CA TRP A 130 5.59 10.26 -3.94
C TRP A 130 4.42 10.54 -4.91
N MET A 131 4.65 11.30 -5.97
CA MET A 131 3.59 11.58 -6.96
C MET A 131 3.17 10.32 -7.68
N GLU A 132 4.14 9.48 -8.02
CA GLU A 132 3.92 8.16 -8.61
C GLU A 132 4.75 7.13 -7.85
N LEU A 133 4.23 5.91 -7.77
CA LEU A 133 4.90 4.83 -7.06
C LEU A 133 4.70 3.49 -7.75
N ASN A 134 5.68 2.61 -7.58
CA ASN A 134 5.57 1.21 -7.95
C ASN A 134 5.19 0.42 -6.70
N ILE A 135 4.23 -0.48 -6.83
CA ILE A 135 3.68 -1.24 -5.71
C ILE A 135 3.76 -2.72 -6.04
N ALA A 136 4.20 -3.51 -5.09
CA ALA A 136 4.14 -4.96 -5.18
C ALA A 136 3.57 -5.53 -3.88
N ILE A 137 2.72 -6.53 -4.03
CA ILE A 137 2.04 -7.20 -2.91
C ILE A 137 2.45 -8.66 -2.94
N TRP A 138 3.06 -9.12 -1.85
CA TRP A 138 3.59 -10.47 -1.69
C TRP A 138 2.85 -11.20 -0.58
N GLU A 139 2.59 -12.48 -0.77
CA GLU A 139 2.08 -13.31 0.32
C GLU A 139 3.19 -13.51 1.36
N TRP A 140 2.84 -13.39 2.63
CA TRP A 140 3.71 -13.75 3.73
C TRP A 140 3.31 -15.14 4.25
N LYS A 141 4.25 -16.04 4.22
CA LYS A 141 4.08 -17.40 4.72
C LYS A 141 4.82 -17.65 6.02
#